data_adf2337256e0c51bc28099cf4718f50b
#
_entry.id   adf2337256e0c51bc28099cf4718f50b
#
_cell.length_a   1.000
_cell.length_b   1.000
_cell.length_c   1.000
_cell.angle_alpha   90.00
_cell.angle_beta   90.00
_cell.angle_gamma   90.00
#
_symmetry.space_group_name_H-M   'P 1'
#
loop_
_entity.id
_entity.type
_entity.pdbx_description
1 polymer ?
#
loop_
_entity_poly.entity_id
_entity_poly.type
_entity_poly.pdbx_seq_one_letter_code
_entity_poly.pdbx_strand_id
1 'polypeptide(L)'
;MKFTGILTVFLALMLSIGNAMAVPPGKTVEFASPMGKVTFDGKVHADKGLKCPDCHTTPKLFAMKKGTDKLTMAAMNEGKFCGACHDGKKAFSVKAPTDCVKCHKK
;
A
#
# COMPACT_ATOMS: atom_id res chain seq x y z
N MET A 1 -13.02 -39.61 -24.21
CA MET A 1 -13.88 -38.42 -24.40
C MET A 1 -14.34 -37.76 -23.11
N LYS A 2 -14.39 -38.47 -22.00
CA LYS A 2 -14.82 -37.90 -20.72
C LYS A 2 -13.71 -37.09 -19.97
N PHE A 3 -12.47 -37.21 -20.40
CA PHE A 3 -11.33 -36.52 -19.74
C PHE A 3 -11.03 -35.11 -20.26
N THR A 4 -11.49 -34.78 -21.46
CA THR A 4 -11.29 -33.43 -22.04
C THR A 4 -12.12 -32.34 -21.35
N GLY A 5 -13.30 -32.71 -20.84
CA GLY A 5 -14.16 -31.77 -20.10
C GLY A 5 -13.60 -31.38 -18.72
N ILE A 6 -12.93 -32.31 -18.05
CA ILE A 6 -12.34 -32.09 -16.72
C ILE A 6 -11.11 -31.20 -16.84
N LEU A 7 -10.30 -31.37 -17.88
CA LEU A 7 -9.09 -30.57 -18.09
C LEU A 7 -9.42 -29.11 -18.40
N THR A 8 -10.49 -28.86 -19.18
CA THR A 8 -10.94 -27.49 -19.47
C THR A 8 -11.51 -26.77 -18.26
N VAL A 9 -12.23 -27.47 -17.38
CA VAL A 9 -12.74 -26.90 -16.13
C VAL A 9 -11.59 -26.55 -15.17
N PHE A 10 -10.58 -27.42 -15.07
CA PHE A 10 -9.38 -27.13 -14.25
C PHE A 10 -8.58 -25.94 -14.79
N LEU A 11 -8.43 -25.83 -16.10
CA LEU A 11 -7.72 -24.70 -16.72
C LEU A 11 -8.48 -23.37 -16.51
N ALA A 12 -9.82 -23.40 -16.61
CA ALA A 12 -10.64 -22.22 -16.35
C ALA A 12 -10.60 -21.79 -14.86
N LEU A 13 -10.50 -22.75 -13.93
CA LEU A 13 -10.41 -22.48 -12.51
C LEU A 13 -9.05 -21.84 -12.13
N MET A 14 -7.98 -22.21 -12.83
CA MET A 14 -6.64 -21.61 -12.61
C MET A 14 -6.53 -20.16 -13.09
N LEU A 15 -7.37 -19.74 -14.04
CA LEU A 15 -7.41 -18.38 -14.57
C LEU A 15 -8.23 -17.42 -13.69
N SER A 16 -9.00 -17.95 -12.74
CA SER A 16 -9.84 -17.16 -11.84
C SER A 16 -9.22 -16.86 -10.47
N ILE A 17 -7.92 -17.10 -10.30
CA ILE A 17 -7.20 -16.62 -9.13
C ILE A 17 -7.09 -15.10 -9.24
N GLY A 18 -8.09 -14.41 -8.69
CA GLY A 18 -8.11 -12.96 -8.64
C GLY A 18 -6.85 -12.46 -7.94
N ASN A 19 -6.10 -11.63 -8.61
CA ASN A 19 -4.93 -10.97 -8.04
C ASN A 19 -5.40 -10.04 -6.92
N ALA A 20 -5.23 -10.45 -5.67
CA ALA A 20 -5.27 -9.54 -4.53
C ALA A 20 -4.03 -8.65 -4.62
N MET A 21 -4.16 -7.49 -5.26
CA MET A 21 -3.02 -6.64 -5.55
C MET A 21 -2.93 -5.52 -4.52
N ALA A 22 -1.83 -5.52 -3.76
CA ALA A 22 -1.25 -4.31 -3.20
C ALA A 22 -1.05 -3.27 -4.32
N VAL A 23 -0.80 -2.01 -3.98
CA VAL A 23 -0.54 -0.99 -5.00
C VAL A 23 0.71 -1.39 -5.79
N PRO A 24 0.58 -1.84 -7.05
CA PRO A 24 1.74 -2.25 -7.83
C PRO A 24 2.56 -1.05 -8.27
N PRO A 25 3.82 -1.24 -8.67
CA PRO A 25 4.62 -0.18 -9.27
C PRO A 25 3.87 0.48 -10.44
N GLY A 26 3.84 1.82 -10.45
CA GLY A 26 3.11 2.60 -11.46
C GLY A 26 1.64 2.85 -11.14
N LYS A 27 1.14 2.40 -10.00
CA LYS A 27 -0.20 2.71 -9.49
C LYS A 27 -0.13 3.61 -8.26
N THR A 28 -1.18 4.39 -8.06
CA THR A 28 -1.32 5.28 -6.92
C THR A 28 -2.58 4.95 -6.11
N VAL A 29 -2.54 5.24 -4.82
CA VAL A 29 -3.73 5.22 -3.95
C VAL A 29 -3.89 6.60 -3.33
N GLU A 30 -5.09 7.13 -3.38
CA GLU A 30 -5.41 8.43 -2.81
C GLU A 30 -6.18 8.28 -1.50
N PHE A 31 -5.83 9.10 -0.53
CA PHE A 31 -6.50 9.19 0.76
C PHE A 31 -7.02 10.60 0.98
N ALA A 32 -8.29 10.73 1.29
CA ALA A 32 -8.89 12.02 1.64
C ALA A 32 -8.40 12.47 3.02
N SER A 33 -8.12 13.75 3.15
CA SER A 33 -7.73 14.37 4.42
C SER A 33 -8.19 15.81 4.46
N PRO A 34 -8.62 16.35 5.64
CA PRO A 34 -8.95 17.77 5.79
C PRO A 34 -7.80 18.72 5.44
N MET A 35 -6.56 18.24 5.56
CA MET A 35 -5.35 19.02 5.26
C MET A 35 -4.93 18.94 3.78
N GLY A 36 -5.71 18.27 2.96
CA GLY A 36 -5.40 18.01 1.56
C GLY A 36 -5.19 16.53 1.27
N LYS A 37 -5.47 16.16 0.03
CA LYS A 37 -5.37 14.77 -0.43
C LYS A 37 -3.95 14.22 -0.32
N VAL A 38 -3.81 13.00 0.18
CA VAL A 38 -2.54 12.27 0.21
C VAL A 38 -2.54 11.23 -0.90
N THR A 39 -1.51 11.24 -1.73
CA THR A 39 -1.33 10.25 -2.79
C THR A 39 -0.12 9.36 -2.46
N PHE A 40 -0.38 8.06 -2.31
CA PHE A 40 0.68 7.06 -2.21
C PHE A 40 1.05 6.59 -3.61
N ASP A 41 2.33 6.70 -3.95
CA ASP A 41 2.87 6.22 -5.23
C ASP A 41 3.65 4.92 -5.01
N GLY A 42 3.12 3.84 -5.57
CA GLY A 42 3.73 2.52 -5.45
C GLY A 42 5.09 2.43 -6.17
N LYS A 43 5.27 3.16 -7.27
CA LYS A 43 6.55 3.17 -8.01
C LYS A 43 7.67 3.82 -7.20
N VAL A 44 7.41 4.97 -6.62
CA VAL A 44 8.42 5.69 -5.80
C VAL A 44 8.93 4.80 -4.66
N HIS A 45 8.01 4.08 -4.00
CA HIS A 45 8.37 3.18 -2.91
C HIS A 45 9.10 1.92 -3.41
N ALA A 46 8.67 1.36 -4.53
CA ALA A 46 9.37 0.22 -5.14
C ALA A 46 10.79 0.59 -5.63
N ASP A 47 10.96 1.78 -6.19
CA ASP A 47 12.27 2.28 -6.63
C ASP A 47 13.26 2.45 -5.45
N LYS A 48 12.75 2.59 -4.23
CA LYS A 48 13.55 2.59 -3.00
C LYS A 48 13.85 1.19 -2.45
N GLY A 49 13.53 0.15 -3.19
CA GLY A 49 13.80 -1.24 -2.83
C GLY A 49 12.73 -1.90 -1.96
N LEU A 50 11.59 -1.23 -1.74
CA LEU A 50 10.49 -1.77 -0.94
C LEU A 50 9.65 -2.75 -1.77
N LYS A 51 9.33 -3.88 -1.17
CA LYS A 51 8.51 -4.94 -1.77
C LYS A 51 7.19 -5.09 -1.03
N CYS A 52 6.24 -5.77 -1.62
CA CYS A 52 4.92 -5.99 -1.00
C CYS A 52 5.00 -6.54 0.44
N PRO A 53 5.85 -7.55 0.75
CA PRO A 53 5.98 -8.05 2.12
C PRO A 53 6.47 -7.03 3.15
N ASP A 54 7.23 -6.02 2.73
CA ASP A 54 7.80 -5.03 3.64
C ASP A 54 6.73 -4.17 4.31
N CYS A 55 5.57 -4.01 3.66
CA CYS A 55 4.44 -3.25 4.18
C CYS A 55 3.26 -4.13 4.61
N HIS A 56 3.09 -5.30 3.99
CA HIS A 56 1.87 -6.09 4.13
C HIS A 56 2.02 -7.42 4.86
N THR A 57 3.24 -7.88 5.17
CA THR A 57 3.44 -9.19 5.77
C THR A 57 4.12 -9.12 7.14
N THR A 58 5.37 -8.68 7.20
CA THR A 58 6.15 -8.65 8.46
C THR A 58 7.11 -7.46 8.46
N PRO A 59 6.85 -6.40 9.25
CA PRO A 59 5.63 -6.20 10.03
C PRO A 59 4.44 -5.88 9.11
N LYS A 60 3.25 -6.26 9.53
CA LYS A 60 2.03 -5.92 8.82
C LYS A 60 1.66 -4.46 9.10
N LEU A 61 2.19 -3.54 8.33
CA LEU A 61 1.94 -2.12 8.47
C LEU A 61 0.57 -1.71 7.91
N PHE A 62 0.14 -2.36 6.83
CA PHE A 62 -1.10 -2.06 6.13
C PHE A 62 -1.85 -3.32 5.76
N ALA A 63 -3.18 -3.25 5.80
CA ALA A 63 -4.04 -4.23 5.18
C ALA A 63 -3.97 -4.12 3.65
N MET A 64 -4.26 -5.22 2.96
CA MET A 64 -4.25 -5.25 1.48
C MET A 64 -5.40 -4.46 0.87
N LYS A 65 -6.49 -4.26 1.61
CA LYS A 65 -7.70 -3.58 1.14
C LYS A 65 -7.73 -2.15 1.65
N LYS A 66 -7.84 -1.18 0.74
CA LYS A 66 -8.04 0.24 1.09
C LYS A 66 -9.30 0.41 1.95
N GLY A 67 -9.19 1.24 2.97
CA GLY A 67 -10.29 1.56 3.90
C GLY A 67 -10.40 0.63 5.09
N THR A 68 -9.58 -0.43 5.18
CA THR A 68 -9.52 -1.33 6.33
C THR A 68 -8.80 -0.68 7.51
N ASP A 69 -7.70 0.02 7.24
CA ASP A 69 -6.90 0.67 8.27
C ASP A 69 -7.41 2.09 8.53
N LYS A 70 -7.51 2.43 9.81
CA LYS A 70 -7.83 3.80 10.23
C LYS A 70 -6.53 4.62 10.29
N LEU A 71 -6.23 5.30 9.21
CA LEU A 71 -5.03 6.13 9.09
C LEU A 71 -5.25 7.48 9.77
N THR A 72 -4.51 7.77 10.82
CA THR A 72 -4.56 9.05 11.53
C THR A 72 -3.14 9.58 11.75
N MET A 73 -2.99 10.89 11.82
CA MET A 73 -1.71 11.50 12.14
C MET A 73 -1.21 11.12 13.54
N ALA A 74 -2.11 10.93 14.50
CA ALA A 74 -1.75 10.45 15.83
C ALA A 74 -1.05 9.09 15.77
N ALA A 75 -1.62 8.13 15.05
CA ALA A 75 -1.03 6.81 14.86
C ALA A 75 0.31 6.87 14.11
N MET A 76 0.40 7.73 13.08
CA MET A 76 1.65 7.92 12.33
C MET A 76 2.75 8.55 13.20
N ASN A 77 2.41 9.49 14.07
CA ASN A 77 3.34 10.08 15.03
C ASN A 77 3.84 9.08 16.08
N GLU A 78 3.07 8.02 16.34
CA GLU A 78 3.45 6.89 17.18
C GLU A 78 4.32 5.84 16.45
N GLY A 79 4.62 6.06 15.19
CA GLY A 79 5.43 5.13 14.38
C GLY A 79 4.64 4.01 13.72
N LYS A 80 3.33 4.19 13.55
CA LYS A 80 2.46 3.26 12.83
C LYS A 80 2.26 3.71 11.39
N PHE A 81 1.84 2.78 10.52
CA PHE A 81 1.55 3.04 9.10
C PHE A 81 2.73 3.75 8.40
N CYS A 82 2.47 4.85 7.74
CA CYS A 82 3.51 5.64 7.07
C CYS A 82 4.61 6.09 8.04
N GLY A 83 4.27 6.33 9.32
CA GLY A 83 5.21 6.74 10.36
C GLY A 83 6.26 5.69 10.73
N ALA A 84 6.05 4.42 10.38
CA ALA A 84 7.02 3.36 10.62
C ALA A 84 8.32 3.57 9.81
N CYS A 85 8.22 4.19 8.64
CA CYS A 85 9.36 4.50 7.77
C CYS A 85 9.62 6.01 7.68
N HIS A 86 8.56 6.83 7.67
CA HIS A 86 8.68 8.29 7.67
C HIS A 86 8.94 8.83 9.09
N ASP A 87 10.07 8.45 9.63
CA ASP A 87 10.53 8.73 11.00
C ASP A 87 11.65 9.80 11.06
N GLY A 88 12.05 10.32 9.91
CA GLY A 88 13.15 11.26 9.78
C GLY A 88 14.54 10.61 9.63
N LYS A 89 14.60 9.28 9.61
CA LYS A 89 15.83 8.49 9.38
C LYS A 89 15.75 7.66 8.11
N LYS A 90 14.73 6.80 8.00
CA LYS A 90 14.49 5.98 6.82
C LYS A 90 13.93 6.80 5.65
N ALA A 91 13.01 7.71 5.96
CA ALA A 91 12.41 8.66 5.02
C ALA A 91 12.11 9.97 5.77
N PHE A 92 11.67 11.03 5.04
CA PHE A 92 11.30 12.28 5.68
C PHE A 92 10.20 12.07 6.75
N SER A 93 10.25 12.89 7.81
CA SER A 93 9.44 12.68 9.01
C SER A 93 7.99 13.15 8.83
N VAL A 94 7.05 12.35 9.32
CA VAL A 94 5.64 12.77 9.45
C VAL A 94 5.45 13.87 10.52
N LYS A 95 6.44 14.09 11.37
CA LYS A 95 6.40 15.07 12.47
C LYS A 95 6.95 16.44 12.09
N ALA A 96 7.73 16.52 11.02
CA ALA A 96 8.36 17.79 10.63
C ALA A 96 7.32 18.72 9.98
N PRO A 97 7.12 19.94 10.50
CA PRO A 97 6.11 20.87 9.96
C PRO A 97 6.33 21.23 8.49
N THR A 98 7.58 21.25 8.05
CA THR A 98 7.97 21.55 6.66
C THR A 98 7.63 20.43 5.69
N ASP A 99 7.37 19.22 6.18
CA ASP A 99 7.18 18.04 5.37
C ASP A 99 5.68 17.69 5.13
N CYS A 100 4.78 18.39 5.80
CA CYS A 100 3.34 18.17 5.65
C CYS A 100 2.88 18.24 4.19
N VAL A 101 3.39 19.21 3.44
CA VAL A 101 3.04 19.42 2.02
C VAL A 101 3.61 18.34 1.08
N LYS A 102 4.54 17.53 1.54
CA LYS A 102 5.06 16.41 0.77
C LYS A 102 4.03 15.30 0.59
N CYS A 103 3.17 15.14 1.60
CA CYS A 103 2.06 14.18 1.57
C CYS A 103 0.72 14.87 1.26
N HIS A 104 0.39 15.96 1.99
CA HIS A 104 -0.88 16.66 1.84
C HIS A 104 -0.82 17.66 0.67
N LYS A 105 -1.54 17.36 -0.40
CA LYS A 105 -1.65 18.21 -1.59
C LYS A 105 -3.02 18.88 -1.62
N LYS A 106 -3.05 20.20 -1.80
CA LYS A 106 -4.26 20.98 -2.06
C LYS A 106 -4.54 21.08 -3.55
#